data_963891a08926918741e4ce501052e93a
#
_entry.id   963891a08926918741e4ce501052e93a
#
_cell.length_a   1.000
_cell.length_b   1.000
_cell.length_c   1.000
_cell.angle_alpha   90.00
_cell.angle_beta   90.00
_cell.angle_gamma   90.00
#
_symmetry.space_group_name_H-M   'P 1'
#
loop_
_entity.id
_entity.type
_entity.pdbx_description
1 polymer ?
#
loop_
_entity_poly.entity_id
_entity_poly.type
_entity_poly.pdbx_seq_one_letter_code
_entity_poly.pdbx_strand_id
1 'polypeptide(L)'
;MTSDAALADKYAPLFLGVAEQFALLAASAEEDWDAAAKRRVDFPRLTAVRKCEDEALKAKMQGVWNGCKKTAKGFDEVFSVTSAEAMEDLRAMAPAMLALLKLTADFSRAYQEEKRRRNAADFSDQEHEAIDLLLGADGQPTDLARTVSQRYREIMVDEYQDTNEVQNCIFSAISREGKNLFTVGDVKQSIYRFRLADPRIFLDHYLHYPHAADAAEGESAKLLLSKNFRSRDTVLDAANFVFRNVLSREMGELDYGEDESLHVGASYPENPDCCTEFHFVEMSAQESDTEKLRAARAEASFAADYIQRLIAGGFTVQDDKTHEPRAVREEDIVILMRSPRTRLADYRRALESRGLHCAAESDGGFYETMEVAVTFALLEILDNPRQDVPLIAVLRSPLFGFTPDELAAIRARQRTGDFYDALLLSEDIHSVEFLSTLDVLRNSAAHLSVRELLSEIYRRCNVLGIFGAMRRGAERKENLLAFLELSEDYARSGRQGLFDFVRPLRE
;
A
#
# COMPACT_ATOMS: atom_id res chain seq x y z
N MET A 1 12.81 -21.38 -39.97
CA MET A 1 14.11 -21.95 -40.44
C MET A 1 15.19 -21.08 -39.83
N THR A 2 16.06 -21.66 -39.00
CA THR A 2 17.13 -20.92 -38.35
C THR A 2 18.18 -20.53 -39.39
N SER A 3 18.68 -19.30 -39.35
CA SER A 3 19.74 -18.81 -40.24
C SER A 3 21.11 -19.50 -39.97
N ASP A 4 21.24 -20.26 -38.89
CA ASP A 4 22.46 -20.98 -38.49
C ASP A 4 22.22 -22.49 -38.53
N ALA A 5 22.68 -23.11 -39.65
CA ALA A 5 22.58 -24.54 -39.87
C ALA A 5 23.26 -25.40 -38.80
N ALA A 6 24.41 -24.92 -38.25
CA ALA A 6 25.17 -25.66 -37.23
C ALA A 6 24.44 -25.70 -35.87
N LEU A 7 23.66 -24.67 -35.55
CA LEU A 7 22.77 -24.65 -34.39
C LEU A 7 21.57 -25.57 -34.59
N ALA A 8 20.95 -25.52 -35.78
CA ALA A 8 19.79 -26.35 -36.11
C ALA A 8 20.15 -27.86 -36.04
N ASP A 9 21.25 -28.29 -36.68
CA ASP A 9 21.66 -29.69 -36.66
C ASP A 9 21.94 -30.25 -35.27
N LYS A 10 22.47 -29.44 -34.38
CA LYS A 10 22.81 -29.90 -33.04
C LYS A 10 21.71 -29.78 -32.01
N TYR A 11 20.92 -28.69 -32.05
CA TYR A 11 19.93 -28.38 -31.01
C TYR A 11 18.52 -28.86 -31.37
N ALA A 12 18.14 -28.85 -32.65
CA ALA A 12 16.77 -29.25 -33.04
C ALA A 12 16.40 -30.68 -32.60
N PRO A 13 17.27 -31.71 -32.77
CA PRO A 13 16.89 -33.05 -32.31
C PRO A 13 16.69 -33.14 -30.79
N LEU A 14 17.49 -32.36 -30.02
CA LEU A 14 17.38 -32.35 -28.56
C LEU A 14 16.07 -31.64 -28.11
N PHE A 15 15.72 -30.53 -28.74
CA PHE A 15 14.48 -29.83 -28.45
C PHE A 15 13.25 -30.65 -28.83
N LEU A 16 13.28 -31.31 -29.99
CA LEU A 16 12.21 -32.20 -30.41
C LEU A 16 12.04 -33.38 -29.46
N GLY A 17 13.13 -34.03 -29.06
CA GLY A 17 13.08 -35.13 -28.10
C GLY A 17 12.53 -34.72 -26.72
N VAL A 18 12.85 -33.51 -26.25
CA VAL A 18 12.27 -32.98 -25.00
C VAL A 18 10.80 -32.64 -25.20
N ALA A 19 10.41 -32.05 -26.33
CA ALA A 19 9.01 -31.74 -26.64
C ALA A 19 8.14 -33.01 -26.70
N GLU A 20 8.65 -34.11 -27.30
CA GLU A 20 7.96 -35.43 -27.30
C GLU A 20 7.79 -35.95 -25.86
N GLN A 21 8.78 -35.81 -25.00
CA GLN A 21 8.68 -36.25 -23.61
C GLN A 21 7.63 -35.43 -22.83
N PHE A 22 7.55 -34.10 -23.06
CA PHE A 22 6.47 -33.29 -22.50
C PHE A 22 5.09 -33.71 -23.03
N ALA A 23 4.96 -33.99 -24.31
CA ALA A 23 3.71 -34.48 -24.88
C ALA A 23 3.27 -35.81 -24.25
N LEU A 24 4.23 -36.73 -24.02
CA LEU A 24 3.95 -38.02 -23.34
C LEU A 24 3.59 -37.79 -21.86
N LEU A 25 4.22 -36.85 -21.16
CA LEU A 25 3.87 -36.51 -19.79
C LEU A 25 2.45 -35.92 -19.73
N ALA A 26 2.10 -35.00 -20.64
CA ALA A 26 0.77 -34.44 -20.74
C ALA A 26 -0.32 -35.52 -20.99
N ALA A 27 -0.08 -36.41 -21.96
CA ALA A 27 -0.98 -37.51 -22.25
C ALA A 27 -1.16 -38.46 -21.03
N SER A 28 -0.06 -38.75 -20.31
CA SER A 28 -0.12 -39.55 -19.09
C SER A 28 -0.86 -38.85 -17.96
N ALA A 29 -0.78 -37.53 -17.85
CA ALA A 29 -1.48 -36.74 -16.84
C ALA A 29 -3.01 -36.67 -17.15
N GLU A 30 -3.40 -36.76 -18.41
CA GLU A 30 -4.81 -36.89 -18.81
C GLU A 30 -5.35 -38.28 -18.47
N GLU A 31 -4.51 -39.32 -18.43
CA GLU A 31 -4.91 -40.69 -18.09
C GLU A 31 -5.14 -40.82 -16.58
N ASP A 32 -4.12 -40.66 -15.77
CA ASP A 32 -4.20 -40.61 -14.31
C ASP A 32 -2.90 -40.07 -13.67
N TRP A 33 -2.97 -39.73 -12.37
CA TRP A 33 -1.84 -39.26 -11.58
C TRP A 33 -0.64 -40.20 -11.57
N ASP A 34 -0.89 -41.50 -11.37
CA ASP A 34 0.19 -42.49 -11.24
C ASP A 34 0.87 -42.78 -12.56
N ALA A 35 0.17 -42.61 -13.69
CA ALA A 35 0.75 -42.66 -15.03
C ALA A 35 1.71 -41.47 -15.23
N ALA A 36 1.30 -40.27 -14.83
CA ALA A 36 2.15 -39.07 -14.87
C ALA A 36 3.36 -39.18 -13.94
N ALA A 37 3.18 -39.68 -12.71
CA ALA A 37 4.23 -39.84 -11.70
C ALA A 37 5.36 -40.78 -12.16
N LYS A 38 5.10 -41.68 -13.09
CA LYS A 38 6.10 -42.57 -13.68
C LYS A 38 6.92 -41.93 -14.81
N ARG A 39 6.51 -40.74 -15.27
CA ARG A 39 7.17 -40.05 -16.38
C ARG A 39 8.16 -39.02 -15.84
N ARG A 40 9.32 -38.98 -16.45
CA ARG A 40 10.32 -37.96 -16.22
C ARG A 40 10.72 -37.35 -17.56
N VAL A 41 11.01 -36.05 -17.57
CA VAL A 41 11.52 -35.38 -18.75
C VAL A 41 13.01 -35.21 -18.60
N ASP A 42 13.77 -35.96 -19.39
CA ASP A 42 15.22 -35.93 -19.37
C ASP A 42 15.79 -34.82 -20.24
N PHE A 43 16.69 -34.06 -19.68
CA PHE A 43 17.40 -32.99 -20.38
C PHE A 43 18.84 -33.35 -20.66
N PRO A 44 19.18 -33.83 -21.85
CA PRO A 44 20.55 -34.08 -22.23
C PRO A 44 21.36 -32.78 -22.25
N ARG A 45 22.67 -32.89 -22.02
CA ARG A 45 23.55 -31.73 -21.99
C ARG A 45 23.64 -31.08 -23.38
N LEU A 46 23.31 -29.78 -23.47
CA LEU A 46 23.58 -29.00 -24.68
C LEU A 46 25.06 -28.97 -25.00
N THR A 47 25.47 -29.51 -26.13
CA THR A 47 26.87 -29.54 -26.56
C THR A 47 27.29 -28.19 -27.16
N ALA A 48 28.53 -27.78 -26.91
CA ALA A 48 29.05 -26.53 -27.45
C ALA A 48 29.04 -26.52 -28.98
N VAL A 49 28.48 -25.46 -29.58
CA VAL A 49 28.56 -25.20 -31.01
C VAL A 49 29.80 -24.31 -31.28
N ARG A 50 30.80 -24.85 -31.95
CA ARG A 50 32.12 -24.19 -32.13
C ARG A 50 32.13 -23.13 -33.26
N LYS A 51 31.15 -23.16 -34.18
CA LYS A 51 31.02 -22.21 -35.28
C LYS A 51 29.58 -21.74 -35.29
N CYS A 52 29.22 -20.84 -34.41
CA CYS A 52 27.91 -20.22 -34.35
C CYS A 52 28.00 -18.86 -35.03
N GLU A 53 27.14 -18.61 -36.02
CA GLU A 53 27.07 -17.31 -36.73
C GLU A 53 26.15 -16.36 -35.99
N ASP A 54 25.22 -16.89 -35.20
CA ASP A 54 24.23 -16.10 -34.44
C ASP A 54 24.28 -16.44 -32.94
N GLU A 55 25.16 -15.76 -32.21
CA GLU A 55 25.30 -15.94 -30.75
C GLU A 55 24.07 -15.47 -29.97
N ALA A 56 23.29 -14.51 -30.51
CA ALA A 56 22.06 -14.05 -29.87
C ALA A 56 20.96 -15.13 -29.93
N LEU A 57 20.81 -15.79 -31.07
CA LEU A 57 19.90 -16.92 -31.22
C LEU A 57 20.30 -18.09 -30.30
N LYS A 58 21.60 -18.38 -30.23
CA LYS A 58 22.12 -19.43 -29.32
C LYS A 58 21.80 -19.13 -27.85
N ALA A 59 22.00 -17.89 -27.41
CA ALA A 59 21.66 -17.45 -26.05
C ALA A 59 20.16 -17.59 -25.78
N LYS A 60 19.32 -17.21 -26.72
CA LYS A 60 17.85 -17.37 -26.64
C LYS A 60 17.45 -18.83 -26.52
N MET A 61 18.03 -19.73 -27.35
CA MET A 61 17.76 -21.17 -27.30
C MET A 61 18.19 -21.77 -25.94
N GLN A 62 19.36 -21.37 -25.43
CA GLN A 62 19.81 -21.79 -24.10
C GLN A 62 18.86 -21.29 -22.98
N GLY A 63 18.35 -20.07 -23.10
CA GLY A 63 17.36 -19.52 -22.18
C GLY A 63 16.06 -20.35 -22.16
N VAL A 64 15.51 -20.66 -23.34
CA VAL A 64 14.32 -21.54 -23.48
C VAL A 64 14.62 -22.93 -22.91
N TRP A 65 15.76 -23.54 -23.21
CA TRP A 65 16.14 -24.84 -22.66
C TRP A 65 16.16 -24.85 -21.13
N ASN A 66 16.77 -23.85 -20.53
CA ASN A 66 16.83 -23.71 -19.06
C ASN A 66 15.45 -23.47 -18.46
N GLY A 67 14.61 -22.69 -19.14
CA GLY A 67 13.21 -22.49 -18.76
C GLY A 67 12.43 -23.81 -18.75
N CYS A 68 12.47 -24.56 -19.83
CA CYS A 68 11.82 -25.89 -19.92
C CYS A 68 12.35 -26.87 -18.84
N LYS A 69 13.66 -26.85 -18.58
CA LYS A 69 14.25 -27.66 -17.51
C LYS A 69 13.73 -27.29 -16.12
N LYS A 70 13.57 -25.99 -15.86
CA LYS A 70 12.99 -25.51 -14.60
C LYS A 70 11.52 -25.95 -14.47
N THR A 71 10.75 -25.87 -15.53
CA THR A 71 9.36 -26.33 -15.59
C THR A 71 9.25 -27.84 -15.32
N ALA A 72 10.11 -28.66 -15.98
CA ALA A 72 10.16 -30.09 -15.77
C ALA A 72 10.46 -30.47 -14.31
N LYS A 73 11.39 -29.74 -13.68
CA LYS A 73 11.68 -29.92 -12.25
C LYS A 73 10.45 -29.62 -11.37
N GLY A 74 9.65 -28.61 -11.71
CA GLY A 74 8.38 -28.33 -11.02
C GLY A 74 7.38 -29.50 -11.14
N PHE A 75 7.27 -30.12 -12.32
CA PHE A 75 6.46 -31.31 -12.48
C PHE A 75 6.99 -32.52 -11.69
N ASP A 76 8.30 -32.70 -11.64
CA ASP A 76 8.94 -33.74 -10.81
C ASP A 76 8.60 -33.58 -9.32
N GLU A 77 8.51 -32.33 -8.84
CA GLU A 77 8.12 -32.04 -7.46
C GLU A 77 6.61 -32.35 -7.23
N VAL A 78 5.73 -31.96 -8.18
CA VAL A 78 4.28 -32.22 -8.11
C VAL A 78 3.99 -33.72 -8.15
N PHE A 79 4.59 -34.46 -9.10
CA PHE A 79 4.40 -35.89 -9.27
C PHE A 79 5.44 -36.73 -8.51
N SER A 80 5.93 -36.23 -7.37
CA SER A 80 6.97 -36.93 -6.58
C SER A 80 6.45 -38.13 -5.82
N VAL A 81 5.14 -38.20 -5.60
CA VAL A 81 4.45 -39.24 -4.83
C VAL A 81 3.34 -39.89 -5.64
N THR A 82 2.98 -41.11 -5.30
CA THR A 82 1.81 -41.82 -5.89
C THR A 82 0.50 -41.19 -5.44
N SER A 83 -0.59 -41.48 -6.18
CA SER A 83 -1.93 -41.04 -5.80
C SER A 83 -2.36 -41.55 -4.43
N ALA A 84 -1.95 -42.77 -4.07
CA ALA A 84 -2.23 -43.35 -2.76
C ALA A 84 -1.49 -42.62 -1.63
N GLU A 85 -0.21 -42.30 -1.80
CA GLU A 85 0.61 -41.52 -0.85
C GLU A 85 0.06 -40.06 -0.72
N ALA A 86 -0.27 -39.44 -1.83
CA ALA A 86 -0.89 -38.10 -1.83
C ALA A 86 -2.20 -38.07 -1.07
N MET A 87 -3.04 -39.13 -1.23
CA MET A 87 -4.28 -39.26 -0.49
C MET A 87 -4.08 -39.51 1.00
N GLU A 88 -3.02 -40.23 1.37
CA GLU A 88 -2.64 -40.44 2.77
C GLU A 88 -2.19 -39.13 3.41
N ASP A 89 -1.35 -38.35 2.72
CA ASP A 89 -0.92 -37.01 3.16
C ASP A 89 -2.12 -36.06 3.33
N LEU A 90 -3.05 -36.06 2.39
CA LEU A 90 -4.29 -35.27 2.49
C LEU A 90 -5.13 -35.68 3.71
N ARG A 91 -5.26 -37.00 3.97
CA ARG A 91 -5.96 -37.49 5.17
C ARG A 91 -5.26 -37.09 6.45
N ALA A 92 -3.94 -37.10 6.46
CA ALA A 92 -3.15 -36.67 7.61
C ALA A 92 -3.28 -35.15 7.87
N MET A 93 -3.38 -34.34 6.81
CA MET A 93 -3.58 -32.89 6.91
C MET A 93 -5.05 -32.49 7.23
N ALA A 94 -6.03 -33.33 6.83
CA ALA A 94 -7.45 -32.99 6.93
C ALA A 94 -7.89 -32.55 8.34
N PRO A 95 -7.47 -33.18 9.46
CA PRO A 95 -7.86 -32.72 10.81
C PRO A 95 -7.41 -31.30 11.10
N ALA A 96 -6.18 -30.92 10.72
CA ALA A 96 -5.66 -29.59 10.91
C ALA A 96 -6.40 -28.54 10.06
N MET A 97 -6.68 -28.88 8.80
CA MET A 97 -7.44 -28.01 7.90
C MET A 97 -8.89 -27.83 8.37
N LEU A 98 -9.55 -28.90 8.81
CA LEU A 98 -10.90 -28.82 9.37
C LEU A 98 -10.94 -28.01 10.66
N ALA A 99 -9.92 -28.15 11.51
CA ALA A 99 -9.80 -27.33 12.72
C ALA A 99 -9.62 -25.84 12.38
N LEU A 100 -8.82 -25.52 11.37
CA LEU A 100 -8.63 -24.14 10.89
C LEU A 100 -9.94 -23.56 10.34
N LEU A 101 -10.66 -24.31 9.49
CA LEU A 101 -11.95 -23.90 8.96
C LEU A 101 -12.98 -23.65 10.09
N LYS A 102 -13.02 -24.56 11.07
CA LYS A 102 -13.88 -24.38 12.25
C LYS A 102 -13.51 -23.14 13.05
N LEU A 103 -12.21 -22.92 13.29
CA LEU A 103 -11.72 -21.73 14.02
C LEU A 103 -12.10 -20.45 13.27
N THR A 104 -11.96 -20.43 11.95
CA THR A 104 -12.35 -19.29 11.11
C THR A 104 -13.86 -19.02 11.23
N ALA A 105 -14.69 -20.06 11.17
CA ALA A 105 -16.14 -19.94 11.31
C ALA A 105 -16.55 -19.45 12.73
N ASP A 106 -15.90 -19.96 13.77
CA ASP A 106 -16.15 -19.57 15.15
C ASP A 106 -15.70 -18.11 15.40
N PHE A 107 -14.54 -17.72 14.84
CA PHE A 107 -14.07 -16.32 14.88
C PHE A 107 -15.06 -15.38 14.16
N SER A 108 -15.48 -15.72 12.95
CA SER A 108 -16.44 -14.90 12.19
C SER A 108 -17.73 -14.68 12.97
N ARG A 109 -18.26 -15.75 13.61
CA ARG A 109 -19.45 -15.64 14.45
C ARG A 109 -19.24 -14.73 15.66
N ALA A 110 -18.15 -14.93 16.41
CA ALA A 110 -17.84 -14.13 17.59
C ALA A 110 -17.58 -12.66 17.21
N TYR A 111 -16.96 -12.40 16.07
CA TYR A 111 -16.72 -11.05 15.56
C TYR A 111 -18.04 -10.34 15.21
N GLN A 112 -18.97 -11.03 14.55
CA GLN A 112 -20.30 -10.48 14.25
C GLN A 112 -21.13 -10.22 15.54
N GLU A 113 -21.08 -11.14 16.52
CA GLU A 113 -21.74 -10.96 17.82
C GLU A 113 -21.18 -9.74 18.55
N GLU A 114 -19.87 -9.56 18.55
CA GLU A 114 -19.22 -8.41 19.20
C GLU A 114 -19.54 -7.09 18.49
N LYS A 115 -19.57 -7.06 17.16
CA LYS A 115 -20.03 -5.87 16.40
C LYS A 115 -21.46 -5.49 16.77
N ARG A 116 -22.38 -6.47 16.82
CA ARG A 116 -23.79 -6.22 17.25
C ARG A 116 -23.85 -5.70 18.68
N ARG A 117 -23.05 -6.27 19.61
CA ARG A 117 -23.00 -5.80 21.01
C ARG A 117 -22.52 -4.35 21.10
N ARG A 118 -21.61 -3.94 20.23
CA ARG A 118 -21.09 -2.56 20.16
C ARG A 118 -21.94 -1.62 19.32
N ASN A 119 -22.99 -2.12 18.67
CA ASN A 119 -23.77 -1.39 17.68
C ASN A 119 -22.88 -0.75 16.60
N ALA A 120 -21.93 -1.53 16.08
CA ALA A 120 -20.94 -1.13 15.08
C ALA A 120 -21.05 -2.01 13.84
N ALA A 121 -20.81 -1.42 12.68
CA ALA A 121 -20.68 -2.08 11.39
C ALA A 121 -19.36 -1.66 10.74
N ASP A 122 -18.66 -2.58 10.09
CA ASP A 122 -17.53 -2.23 9.24
C ASP A 122 -18.01 -1.96 7.79
N PHE A 123 -17.09 -1.51 6.93
CA PHE A 123 -17.44 -1.19 5.54
C PHE A 123 -17.97 -2.40 4.78
N SER A 124 -17.46 -3.60 5.05
CA SER A 124 -17.95 -4.83 4.41
C SER A 124 -19.36 -5.18 4.86
N ASP A 125 -19.71 -4.94 6.13
CA ASP A 125 -21.08 -5.13 6.60
C ASP A 125 -22.03 -4.20 5.85
N GLN A 126 -21.68 -2.93 5.68
CA GLN A 126 -22.53 -1.95 4.98
C GLN A 126 -22.82 -2.37 3.53
N GLU A 127 -21.78 -2.88 2.83
CA GLU A 127 -21.94 -3.37 1.47
C GLU A 127 -22.82 -4.62 1.41
N HIS A 128 -22.62 -5.59 2.29
CA HIS A 128 -23.42 -6.84 2.32
C HIS A 128 -24.85 -6.57 2.78
N GLU A 129 -25.07 -5.77 3.79
CA GLU A 129 -26.42 -5.38 4.23
C GLU A 129 -27.16 -4.62 3.13
N ALA A 130 -26.45 -3.78 2.36
CA ALA A 130 -27.04 -3.12 1.20
C ALA A 130 -27.51 -4.14 0.13
N ILE A 131 -26.69 -5.17 -0.15
CA ILE A 131 -27.08 -6.27 -1.06
C ILE A 131 -28.31 -7.01 -0.53
N ASP A 132 -28.32 -7.39 0.74
CA ASP A 132 -29.44 -8.13 1.36
C ASP A 132 -30.76 -7.33 1.30
N LEU A 133 -30.69 -6.01 1.32
CA LEU A 133 -31.84 -5.14 1.17
C LEU A 133 -32.27 -4.93 -0.29
N LEU A 134 -31.30 -4.88 -1.20
CA LEU A 134 -31.53 -4.48 -2.59
C LEU A 134 -31.78 -5.67 -3.53
N LEU A 135 -31.25 -6.86 -3.21
CA LEU A 135 -31.41 -8.08 -4.04
C LEU A 135 -32.19 -9.14 -3.29
N GLY A 136 -33.12 -9.77 -4.01
CA GLY A 136 -33.84 -10.94 -3.52
C GLY A 136 -32.98 -12.22 -3.57
N ALA A 137 -33.48 -13.32 -2.99
CA ALA A 137 -32.82 -14.62 -3.02
C ALA A 137 -32.64 -15.19 -4.44
N ASP A 138 -33.38 -14.67 -5.40
CA ASP A 138 -33.28 -14.95 -6.84
C ASP A 138 -32.27 -14.07 -7.57
N GLY A 139 -31.57 -13.18 -6.85
CA GLY A 139 -30.63 -12.21 -7.40
C GLY A 139 -31.29 -11.03 -8.15
N GLN A 140 -32.63 -10.90 -8.09
CA GLN A 140 -33.33 -9.81 -8.75
C GLN A 140 -33.54 -8.63 -7.81
N PRO A 141 -33.60 -7.39 -8.34
CA PRO A 141 -33.87 -6.20 -7.55
C PRO A 141 -35.19 -6.29 -6.76
N THR A 142 -35.14 -6.01 -5.47
CA THR A 142 -36.31 -5.96 -4.59
C THR A 142 -37.21 -4.76 -4.91
N ASP A 143 -38.41 -4.71 -4.34
CA ASP A 143 -39.29 -3.54 -4.45
C ASP A 143 -38.64 -2.28 -3.83
N LEU A 144 -37.83 -2.46 -2.80
CA LEU A 144 -37.02 -1.38 -2.24
C LEU A 144 -36.01 -0.86 -3.26
N ALA A 145 -35.25 -1.75 -3.92
CA ALA A 145 -34.32 -1.37 -4.96
C ALA A 145 -35.00 -0.62 -6.11
N ARG A 146 -36.16 -1.10 -6.57
CA ARG A 146 -36.97 -0.42 -7.59
C ARG A 146 -37.42 0.98 -7.13
N THR A 147 -37.82 1.13 -5.88
CA THR A 147 -38.19 2.43 -5.30
C THR A 147 -36.98 3.37 -5.24
N VAL A 148 -35.82 2.85 -4.83
CA VAL A 148 -34.55 3.63 -4.76
C VAL A 148 -34.13 4.05 -6.17
N SER A 149 -34.21 3.17 -7.16
CA SER A 149 -33.81 3.45 -8.55
C SER A 149 -34.59 4.61 -9.18
N GLN A 150 -35.84 4.83 -8.75
CA GLN A 150 -36.65 5.94 -9.23
C GLN A 150 -36.25 7.31 -8.67
N ARG A 151 -35.47 7.34 -7.56
CA ARG A 151 -34.96 8.58 -6.98
C ARG A 151 -33.84 9.20 -7.79
N TYR A 152 -33.11 8.40 -8.53
CA TYR A 152 -31.95 8.83 -9.30
C TYR A 152 -32.31 8.99 -10.79
N ARG A 153 -32.09 10.16 -11.33
CA ARG A 153 -32.20 10.39 -12.76
C ARG A 153 -31.04 9.77 -13.50
N GLU A 154 -29.84 9.98 -12.97
CA GLU A 154 -28.55 9.49 -13.45
C GLU A 154 -27.75 8.95 -12.25
N ILE A 155 -27.03 7.88 -12.47
CA ILE A 155 -26.04 7.32 -11.53
C ILE A 155 -24.71 7.39 -12.22
N MET A 156 -23.77 8.16 -11.66
CA MET A 156 -22.42 8.36 -12.21
C MET A 156 -21.40 7.75 -11.27
N VAL A 157 -20.59 6.84 -11.78
CA VAL A 157 -19.53 6.15 -10.99
C VAL A 157 -18.21 6.43 -11.65
N ASP A 158 -17.31 7.06 -10.90
CA ASP A 158 -15.93 7.33 -11.30
C ASP A 158 -14.99 6.22 -10.83
N GLU A 159 -13.80 6.13 -11.44
CA GLU A 159 -12.79 5.11 -11.15
C GLU A 159 -13.35 3.67 -11.15
N TYR A 160 -14.21 3.37 -12.14
CA TYR A 160 -14.98 2.12 -12.15
C TYR A 160 -14.09 0.86 -12.24
N GLN A 161 -12.85 0.95 -12.71
CA GLN A 161 -11.87 -0.13 -12.71
C GLN A 161 -11.49 -0.60 -11.30
N ASP A 162 -11.77 0.21 -10.27
CA ASP A 162 -11.50 -0.11 -8.86
C ASP A 162 -12.74 -0.64 -8.12
N THR A 163 -13.82 -0.90 -8.85
CA THR A 163 -15.07 -1.47 -8.32
C THR A 163 -14.92 -2.98 -8.08
N ASN A 164 -15.48 -3.48 -6.97
CA ASN A 164 -15.61 -4.91 -6.71
C ASN A 164 -16.99 -5.44 -7.15
N GLU A 165 -17.17 -6.79 -7.12
CA GLU A 165 -18.45 -7.40 -7.51
C GLU A 165 -19.60 -6.94 -6.62
N VAL A 166 -19.39 -6.77 -5.32
CA VAL A 166 -20.43 -6.35 -4.37
C VAL A 166 -20.93 -4.95 -4.72
N GLN A 167 -20.03 -4.02 -4.95
CA GLN A 167 -20.35 -2.66 -5.37
C GLN A 167 -21.05 -2.63 -6.73
N ASN A 168 -20.57 -3.42 -7.69
CA ASN A 168 -21.22 -3.55 -9.00
C ASN A 168 -22.66 -4.07 -8.89
N CYS A 169 -22.90 -5.05 -8.03
CA CYS A 169 -24.26 -5.54 -7.75
C CYS A 169 -25.16 -4.45 -7.17
N ILE A 170 -24.64 -3.63 -6.24
CA ILE A 170 -25.37 -2.50 -5.66
C ILE A 170 -25.73 -1.48 -6.75
N PHE A 171 -24.76 -1.05 -7.57
CA PHE A 171 -25.01 -0.09 -8.66
C PHE A 171 -26.04 -0.63 -9.65
N SER A 172 -25.93 -1.89 -10.02
CA SER A 172 -26.87 -2.56 -10.91
C SER A 172 -28.28 -2.60 -10.32
N ALA A 173 -28.43 -2.97 -9.03
CA ALA A 173 -29.71 -3.09 -8.35
C ALA A 173 -30.47 -1.76 -8.24
N ILE A 174 -29.76 -0.65 -8.05
CA ILE A 174 -30.35 0.69 -7.94
C ILE A 174 -30.44 1.41 -9.28
N SER A 175 -29.95 0.83 -10.37
CA SER A 175 -30.10 1.35 -11.72
C SER A 175 -31.45 0.91 -12.33
N ARG A 176 -31.86 1.59 -13.39
CA ARG A 176 -33.05 1.20 -14.18
C ARG A 176 -32.62 0.28 -15.31
N GLU A 177 -32.25 -0.96 -14.99
CA GLU A 177 -31.70 -1.94 -15.95
C GLU A 177 -30.44 -1.41 -16.69
N GLY A 178 -29.60 -0.63 -15.98
CA GLY A 178 -28.43 -0.01 -16.56
C GLY A 178 -28.69 1.27 -17.39
N LYS A 179 -29.94 1.61 -17.71
CA LYS A 179 -30.29 2.72 -18.64
C LYS A 179 -29.92 4.09 -18.13
N ASN A 180 -29.68 4.23 -16.85
CA ASN A 180 -29.25 5.49 -16.21
C ASN A 180 -27.92 5.37 -15.48
N LEU A 181 -27.12 4.35 -15.81
CA LEU A 181 -25.80 4.15 -15.24
C LEU A 181 -24.72 4.66 -16.20
N PHE A 182 -23.92 5.60 -15.75
CA PHE A 182 -22.78 6.15 -16.44
C PHE A 182 -21.51 5.85 -15.65
N THR A 183 -20.62 5.06 -16.24
CA THR A 183 -19.37 4.62 -15.60
C THR A 183 -18.18 5.24 -16.30
N VAL A 184 -17.22 5.75 -15.54
CA VAL A 184 -15.95 6.31 -16.03
C VAL A 184 -14.81 5.57 -15.36
N GLY A 185 -13.75 5.29 -16.12
CA GLY A 185 -12.59 4.61 -15.58
C GLY A 185 -11.49 4.41 -16.64
N ASP A 186 -10.40 3.86 -16.18
CA ASP A 186 -9.27 3.47 -17.03
C ASP A 186 -8.68 2.15 -16.54
N VAL A 187 -8.88 1.06 -17.30
CA VAL A 187 -8.38 -0.28 -16.95
C VAL A 187 -6.88 -0.27 -16.68
N LYS A 188 -6.10 0.58 -17.37
CA LYS A 188 -4.65 0.71 -17.18
C LYS A 188 -4.26 1.25 -15.81
N GLN A 189 -5.19 1.93 -15.11
CA GLN A 189 -4.98 2.53 -13.79
C GLN A 189 -5.49 1.65 -12.65
N SER A 190 -5.94 0.43 -12.91
CA SER A 190 -6.39 -0.50 -11.87
C SER A 190 -5.22 -0.96 -11.01
N ILE A 191 -5.13 -0.42 -9.80
CA ILE A 191 -4.07 -0.71 -8.81
C ILE A 191 -4.62 -1.24 -7.47
N TYR A 192 -5.95 -1.41 -7.33
CA TYR A 192 -6.61 -1.78 -6.07
C TYR A 192 -7.08 -3.25 -6.01
N ARG A 193 -6.51 -4.17 -6.80
CA ARG A 193 -6.82 -5.63 -6.71
C ARG A 193 -6.62 -6.19 -5.30
N PHE A 194 -5.63 -5.70 -4.56
CA PHE A 194 -5.40 -6.10 -3.17
C PHE A 194 -6.53 -5.66 -2.21
N ARG A 195 -7.44 -4.78 -2.67
CA ARG A 195 -8.70 -4.39 -2.00
C ARG A 195 -9.93 -5.04 -2.63
N LEU A 196 -9.74 -6.16 -3.34
CA LEU A 196 -10.78 -6.92 -4.02
C LEU A 196 -11.42 -6.23 -5.23
N ALA A 197 -10.84 -5.13 -5.75
CA ALA A 197 -11.26 -4.55 -7.01
C ALA A 197 -11.10 -5.57 -8.15
N ASP A 198 -12.10 -5.66 -9.01
CA ASP A 198 -12.06 -6.52 -10.20
C ASP A 198 -12.17 -5.69 -11.49
N PRO A 199 -11.05 -5.34 -12.10
CA PRO A 199 -11.05 -4.55 -13.33
C PRO A 199 -11.73 -5.25 -14.51
N ARG A 200 -11.95 -6.59 -14.44
CA ARG A 200 -12.63 -7.35 -15.48
C ARG A 200 -14.07 -6.89 -15.67
N ILE A 201 -14.72 -6.37 -14.61
CA ILE A 201 -16.07 -5.80 -14.69
C ILE A 201 -16.09 -4.63 -15.69
N PHE A 202 -15.13 -3.71 -15.58
CA PHE A 202 -15.05 -2.57 -16.49
C PHE A 202 -14.48 -2.95 -17.86
N LEU A 203 -13.54 -3.89 -17.88
CA LEU A 203 -12.98 -4.43 -19.13
C LEU A 203 -14.05 -5.13 -19.97
N ASP A 204 -15.02 -5.79 -19.35
CA ASP A 204 -16.15 -6.41 -20.07
C ASP A 204 -16.99 -5.34 -20.78
N HIS A 205 -17.30 -4.23 -20.12
CA HIS A 205 -17.95 -3.08 -20.76
C HIS A 205 -17.11 -2.54 -21.93
N TYR A 206 -15.81 -2.37 -21.72
CA TYR A 206 -14.89 -1.86 -22.73
C TYR A 206 -14.84 -2.76 -23.98
N LEU A 207 -14.81 -4.07 -23.81
CA LEU A 207 -14.71 -5.03 -24.92
C LEU A 207 -16.03 -5.23 -25.68
N HIS A 208 -17.18 -5.19 -24.98
CA HIS A 208 -18.46 -5.56 -25.56
C HIS A 208 -19.34 -4.39 -25.98
N TYR A 209 -19.16 -3.19 -25.41
CA TYR A 209 -19.97 -2.05 -25.83
C TYR A 209 -19.47 -1.48 -27.15
N PRO A 210 -20.36 -1.22 -28.12
CA PRO A 210 -20.00 -0.51 -29.34
C PRO A 210 -19.54 0.91 -29.06
N HIS A 211 -18.79 1.50 -29.97
CA HIS A 211 -18.52 2.93 -29.90
C HIS A 211 -19.80 3.74 -30.02
N ALA A 212 -19.89 4.86 -29.32
CA ALA A 212 -21.09 5.68 -29.29
C ALA A 212 -21.55 6.19 -30.68
N ALA A 213 -20.62 6.26 -31.66
CA ALA A 213 -20.92 6.59 -33.03
C ALA A 213 -21.66 5.46 -33.79
N ASP A 214 -21.48 4.21 -33.34
CA ASP A 214 -22.00 3.02 -34.00
C ASP A 214 -23.18 2.38 -33.23
N ALA A 215 -23.44 2.84 -32.01
CA ALA A 215 -24.50 2.33 -31.15
C ALA A 215 -25.90 2.72 -31.63
N ALA A 216 -26.83 1.79 -31.52
CA ALA A 216 -28.23 2.06 -31.75
C ALA A 216 -28.87 2.89 -30.61
N GLU A 217 -29.98 3.55 -30.89
CA GLU A 217 -30.69 4.33 -29.88
C GLU A 217 -31.16 3.44 -28.72
N GLY A 218 -30.74 3.77 -27.49
CA GLY A 218 -31.04 3.02 -26.28
C GLY A 218 -30.11 1.84 -26.00
N GLU A 219 -29.08 1.64 -26.81
CA GLU A 219 -28.03 0.65 -26.58
C GLU A 219 -26.94 1.23 -25.66
N SER A 220 -26.33 0.36 -24.85
CA SER A 220 -25.15 0.72 -24.06
C SER A 220 -23.97 0.99 -25.01
N ALA A 221 -23.22 2.05 -24.77
CA ALA A 221 -22.15 2.46 -25.64
C ALA A 221 -20.92 2.95 -24.87
N LYS A 222 -19.74 2.84 -25.49
CA LYS A 222 -18.50 3.38 -24.92
C LYS A 222 -18.06 4.66 -25.64
N LEU A 223 -17.48 5.56 -24.86
CA LEU A 223 -16.80 6.78 -25.30
C LEU A 223 -15.34 6.71 -24.87
N LEU A 224 -14.41 6.90 -25.81
CA LEU A 224 -12.98 6.91 -25.50
C LEU A 224 -12.52 8.34 -25.25
N LEU A 225 -11.94 8.57 -24.07
CA LEU A 225 -11.35 9.85 -23.67
C LEU A 225 -9.82 9.76 -23.76
N SER A 226 -9.29 9.77 -24.99
CA SER A 226 -7.85 9.57 -25.24
C SER A 226 -7.01 10.83 -25.03
N LYS A 227 -7.64 12.03 -24.97
CA LYS A 227 -6.92 13.30 -24.83
C LYS A 227 -6.58 13.58 -23.36
N ASN A 228 -5.29 13.76 -23.10
CA ASN A 228 -4.77 14.17 -21.80
C ASN A 228 -4.48 15.67 -21.78
N PHE A 229 -5.10 16.38 -20.83
CA PHE A 229 -4.96 17.84 -20.66
C PHE A 229 -4.06 18.22 -19.46
N ARG A 230 -3.47 17.23 -18.80
CA ARG A 230 -2.64 17.41 -17.59
C ARG A 230 -1.14 17.42 -17.89
N SER A 231 -0.72 16.58 -18.83
CA SER A 231 0.69 16.31 -19.08
C SER A 231 1.16 16.84 -20.43
N ARG A 232 2.46 17.17 -20.50
CA ARG A 232 3.13 17.51 -21.76
C ARG A 232 3.24 16.27 -22.65
N ASP A 233 3.41 16.50 -23.94
CA ASP A 233 3.64 15.50 -24.99
C ASP A 233 4.80 14.55 -24.63
N THR A 234 5.94 15.09 -24.22
CA THR A 234 7.14 14.32 -23.83
C THR A 234 6.88 13.31 -22.71
N VAL A 235 5.99 13.62 -21.77
CA VAL A 235 5.58 12.69 -20.68
C VAL A 235 4.66 11.61 -21.23
N LEU A 236 3.70 11.99 -22.09
CA LEU A 236 2.77 11.05 -22.70
C LEU A 236 3.47 10.09 -23.65
N ASP A 237 4.42 10.58 -24.44
CA ASP A 237 5.22 9.76 -25.36
C ASP A 237 6.08 8.74 -24.61
N ALA A 238 6.67 9.14 -23.49
CA ALA A 238 7.41 8.20 -22.63
C ALA A 238 6.49 7.13 -22.01
N ALA A 239 5.30 7.52 -21.54
CA ALA A 239 4.31 6.57 -21.03
C ALA A 239 3.84 5.61 -22.13
N ASN A 240 3.49 6.12 -23.31
CA ASN A 240 3.10 5.32 -24.47
C ASN A 240 4.23 4.36 -24.89
N PHE A 241 5.48 4.82 -24.89
CA PHE A 241 6.64 3.97 -25.20
C PHE A 241 6.75 2.80 -24.21
N VAL A 242 6.66 3.06 -22.92
CA VAL A 242 6.76 2.01 -21.89
C VAL A 242 5.60 1.03 -22.04
N PHE A 243 4.36 1.51 -22.13
CA PHE A 243 3.18 0.63 -22.16
C PHE A 243 3.10 -0.21 -23.42
N ARG A 244 3.48 0.30 -24.60
CA ARG A 244 3.56 -0.49 -25.84
C ARG A 244 4.53 -1.67 -25.74
N ASN A 245 5.54 -1.59 -24.86
CA ASN A 245 6.53 -2.65 -24.69
C ASN A 245 6.22 -3.63 -23.55
N VAL A 246 5.40 -3.23 -22.57
CA VAL A 246 5.18 -4.05 -21.35
C VAL A 246 3.73 -4.48 -21.15
N LEU A 247 2.75 -3.74 -21.69
CA LEU A 247 1.33 -4.05 -21.49
C LEU A 247 0.83 -4.98 -22.59
N SER A 248 0.30 -6.14 -22.18
CA SER A 248 -0.34 -7.13 -23.04
C SER A 248 -1.46 -7.80 -22.28
N ARG A 249 -2.32 -8.54 -22.97
CA ARG A 249 -3.39 -9.34 -22.34
C ARG A 249 -2.86 -10.29 -21.27
N GLU A 250 -1.67 -10.85 -21.46
CA GLU A 250 -1.06 -11.77 -20.50
C GLU A 250 -0.54 -11.06 -19.24
N MET A 251 -0.08 -9.80 -19.37
CA MET A 251 0.53 -9.04 -18.25
C MET A 251 -0.35 -7.93 -17.70
N GLY A 252 -1.37 -7.49 -18.43
CA GLY A 252 -2.22 -6.36 -18.03
C GLY A 252 -3.67 -6.50 -18.48
N GLU A 253 -4.08 -7.70 -18.93
CA GLU A 253 -5.43 -8.04 -19.40
C GLU A 253 -5.90 -7.28 -20.65
N LEU A 254 -5.11 -6.32 -21.13
CA LEU A 254 -5.39 -5.45 -22.26
C LEU A 254 -4.14 -5.30 -23.13
N ASP A 255 -4.31 -5.37 -24.44
CA ASP A 255 -3.24 -5.02 -25.39
C ASP A 255 -3.20 -3.51 -25.56
N TYR A 256 -1.99 -2.92 -25.55
CA TYR A 256 -1.84 -1.47 -25.68
C TYR A 256 -1.78 -1.06 -27.14
N GLY A 257 -2.93 -0.64 -27.68
CA GLY A 257 -3.11 -0.19 -29.04
C GLY A 257 -3.28 1.33 -29.20
N GLU A 258 -3.91 1.73 -30.29
CA GLU A 258 -4.19 3.15 -30.58
C GLU A 258 -5.28 3.70 -29.65
N ASP A 259 -6.30 2.90 -29.34
CA ASP A 259 -7.42 3.27 -28.47
C ASP A 259 -6.96 3.50 -27.01
N GLU A 260 -5.92 2.79 -26.56
CA GLU A 260 -5.32 2.91 -25.23
C GLU A 260 -4.25 3.98 -25.16
N SER A 261 -3.75 4.45 -26.31
CA SER A 261 -2.67 5.44 -26.37
C SER A 261 -3.12 6.80 -25.85
N LEU A 262 -2.23 7.45 -25.11
CA LEU A 262 -2.47 8.80 -24.58
C LEU A 262 -2.13 9.84 -25.66
N HIS A 263 -3.05 10.75 -25.92
CA HIS A 263 -2.87 11.84 -26.85
C HIS A 263 -2.87 13.18 -26.14
N VAL A 264 -2.02 14.09 -26.61
CA VAL A 264 -1.95 15.43 -26.03
C VAL A 264 -3.25 16.20 -26.31
N GLY A 265 -3.83 16.78 -25.26
CA GLY A 265 -5.06 17.59 -25.33
C GLY A 265 -4.83 19.06 -25.00
N ALA A 266 -3.77 19.38 -24.26
CA ALA A 266 -3.39 20.73 -23.88
C ALA A 266 -2.19 21.22 -24.69
N SER A 267 -2.09 22.53 -24.88
CA SER A 267 -0.92 23.16 -25.48
C SER A 267 -0.05 23.78 -24.39
N TYR A 268 1.22 23.45 -24.39
CA TYR A 268 2.22 23.99 -23.48
C TYR A 268 3.28 24.77 -24.26
N PRO A 269 3.86 25.84 -23.67
CA PRO A 269 5.01 26.51 -24.28
C PRO A 269 6.16 25.51 -24.49
N GLU A 270 6.88 25.67 -25.60
CA GLU A 270 8.08 24.87 -25.84
C GLU A 270 9.09 25.06 -24.72
N ASN A 271 9.57 23.93 -24.20
CA ASN A 271 10.66 23.91 -23.22
C ASN A 271 11.56 22.71 -23.56
N PRO A 272 12.73 22.95 -24.16
CA PRO A 272 13.64 21.89 -24.60
C PRO A 272 14.20 21.07 -23.43
N ASP A 273 14.16 21.59 -22.20
CA ASP A 273 14.64 20.90 -21.01
C ASP A 273 13.56 19.99 -20.38
N CYS A 274 12.32 20.07 -20.86
CA CYS A 274 11.21 19.21 -20.43
C CYS A 274 11.22 17.88 -21.20
N CYS A 275 12.17 17.01 -20.92
CA CYS A 275 12.19 15.64 -21.43
C CYS A 275 12.02 14.63 -20.29
N THR A 276 11.49 13.44 -20.63
CA THR A 276 11.48 12.33 -19.70
C THR A 276 12.87 11.71 -19.63
N GLU A 277 13.46 11.68 -18.44
CA GLU A 277 14.80 11.15 -18.21
C GLU A 277 14.73 9.79 -17.52
N PHE A 278 15.61 8.90 -17.93
CA PHE A 278 15.85 7.64 -17.24
C PHE A 278 17.26 7.61 -16.66
N HIS A 279 17.34 7.56 -15.33
CA HIS A 279 18.61 7.52 -14.61
C HIS A 279 18.87 6.11 -14.09
N PHE A 280 20.01 5.55 -14.48
CA PHE A 280 20.48 4.24 -14.01
C PHE A 280 21.61 4.43 -13.01
N VAL A 281 21.38 3.98 -11.76
CA VAL A 281 22.39 4.03 -10.68
C VAL A 281 22.98 2.63 -10.54
N GLU A 282 24.20 2.45 -11.04
CA GLU A 282 24.93 1.18 -10.95
C GLU A 282 25.57 1.03 -9.56
N MET A 283 25.30 -0.09 -8.90
CA MET A 283 25.91 -0.47 -7.63
C MET A 283 26.73 -1.73 -7.82
N SER A 284 27.95 -1.77 -7.26
CA SER A 284 28.79 -2.98 -7.31
C SER A 284 28.18 -4.10 -6.46
N ALA A 285 27.98 -5.28 -7.07
CA ALA A 285 27.25 -6.39 -6.50
C ALA A 285 28.00 -7.14 -5.39
N GLN A 286 27.42 -7.17 -4.19
CA GLN A 286 27.54 -8.22 -3.20
C GLN A 286 26.18 -8.35 -2.49
N GLU A 287 25.56 -9.53 -2.54
CA GLU A 287 24.19 -9.74 -2.04
C GLU A 287 24.11 -9.85 -0.50
N SER A 288 23.79 -8.76 0.18
CA SER A 288 23.42 -8.78 1.60
C SER A 288 22.30 -7.77 1.89
N ASP A 289 21.53 -7.96 2.98
CA ASP A 289 20.48 -7.01 3.39
C ASP A 289 21.05 -5.61 3.66
N THR A 290 22.31 -5.52 4.03
CA THR A 290 23.06 -4.26 4.18
C THR A 290 23.19 -3.52 2.85
N GLU A 291 23.11 -4.18 1.71
CA GLU A 291 23.25 -3.60 0.37
C GLU A 291 21.97 -3.04 -0.18
N LYS A 292 20.82 -3.66 0.11
CA LYS A 292 19.50 -3.06 -0.21
C LYS A 292 19.34 -1.70 0.48
N LEU A 293 19.86 -1.60 1.71
CA LEU A 293 19.87 -0.35 2.46
C LEU A 293 20.82 0.69 1.85
N ARG A 294 21.97 0.25 1.34
CA ARG A 294 22.94 1.11 0.63
C ARG A 294 22.38 1.60 -0.71
N ALA A 295 21.72 0.73 -1.46
CA ALA A 295 21.08 1.08 -2.73
C ALA A 295 19.99 2.14 -2.53
N ALA A 296 19.10 1.97 -1.55
CA ALA A 296 18.07 2.95 -1.23
C ALA A 296 18.64 4.33 -0.86
N ARG A 297 19.75 4.35 -0.11
CA ARG A 297 20.45 5.60 0.23
C ARG A 297 21.14 6.24 -0.96
N ALA A 298 21.71 5.45 -1.87
CA ALA A 298 22.32 5.96 -3.09
C ALA A 298 21.29 6.57 -4.03
N GLU A 299 20.13 5.90 -4.23
CA GLU A 299 19.00 6.45 -4.96
C GLU A 299 18.51 7.76 -4.34
N ALA A 300 18.30 7.80 -3.01
CA ALA A 300 17.85 8.98 -2.30
C ALA A 300 18.83 10.14 -2.43
N SER A 301 20.15 9.85 -2.32
CA SER A 301 21.19 10.87 -2.49
C SER A 301 21.19 11.41 -3.91
N PHE A 302 21.14 10.53 -4.92
CA PHE A 302 21.07 10.94 -6.32
C PHE A 302 19.85 11.83 -6.60
N ALA A 303 18.66 11.40 -6.15
CA ALA A 303 17.42 12.16 -6.33
C ALA A 303 17.51 13.55 -5.69
N ALA A 304 18.05 13.65 -4.48
CA ALA A 304 18.23 14.91 -3.79
C ALA A 304 19.23 15.85 -4.49
N ASP A 305 20.36 15.30 -5.00
CA ASP A 305 21.33 16.06 -5.79
C ASP A 305 20.73 16.53 -7.12
N TYR A 306 19.90 15.71 -7.75
CA TYR A 306 19.24 16.04 -8.99
C TYR A 306 18.23 17.17 -8.79
N ILE A 307 17.36 17.08 -7.77
CA ILE A 307 16.38 18.11 -7.41
C ILE A 307 17.08 19.44 -7.09
N GLN A 308 18.16 19.41 -6.29
CA GLN A 308 18.92 20.60 -5.98
C GLN A 308 19.48 21.27 -7.25
N ARG A 309 19.98 20.48 -8.20
CA ARG A 309 20.49 21.01 -9.49
C ARG A 309 19.37 21.61 -10.35
N LEU A 310 18.17 21.00 -10.40
CA LEU A 310 17.02 21.56 -11.13
C LEU A 310 16.65 22.94 -10.57
N ILE A 311 16.53 23.06 -9.25
CA ILE A 311 16.17 24.32 -8.61
C ILE A 311 17.26 25.37 -8.78
N ALA A 312 18.54 25.02 -8.55
CA ALA A 312 19.67 25.94 -8.69
C ALA A 312 19.93 26.36 -10.14
N GLY A 313 19.63 25.46 -11.10
CA GLY A 313 19.74 25.70 -12.53
C GLY A 313 18.64 26.59 -13.11
N GLY A 314 17.62 26.92 -12.30
CA GLY A 314 16.51 27.76 -12.75
C GLY A 314 15.58 27.05 -13.75
N PHE A 315 15.42 25.71 -13.61
CA PHE A 315 14.47 24.96 -14.42
C PHE A 315 13.09 25.61 -14.35
N THR A 316 12.39 25.72 -15.48
CA THR A 316 11.12 26.43 -15.55
C THR A 316 9.93 25.49 -15.63
N VAL A 317 8.90 25.82 -14.90
CA VAL A 317 7.56 25.19 -14.95
C VAL A 317 6.51 26.23 -15.31
N GLN A 318 5.38 25.79 -15.82
CA GLN A 318 4.25 26.68 -16.05
C GLN A 318 3.45 26.86 -14.77
N ASP A 319 3.14 28.08 -14.42
CA ASP A 319 2.26 28.38 -13.29
C ASP A 319 0.81 28.04 -13.61
N ASP A 320 0.14 27.31 -12.74
CA ASP A 320 -1.22 26.81 -12.97
C ASP A 320 -2.28 27.92 -13.08
N LYS A 321 -2.04 29.08 -12.48
CA LYS A 321 -3.01 30.18 -12.43
C LYS A 321 -2.78 31.21 -13.51
N THR A 322 -1.52 31.56 -13.75
CA THR A 322 -1.14 32.59 -14.72
C THR A 322 -0.84 32.02 -16.09
N HIS A 323 -0.56 30.74 -16.20
CA HIS A 323 -0.05 30.04 -17.39
C HIS A 323 1.27 30.59 -17.91
N GLU A 324 2.01 31.37 -17.10
CA GLU A 324 3.32 31.90 -17.46
C GLU A 324 4.45 31.01 -16.93
N PRO A 325 5.60 30.97 -17.60
CA PRO A 325 6.77 30.26 -17.10
C PRO A 325 7.32 30.89 -15.81
N ARG A 326 7.59 30.10 -14.80
CA ARG A 326 8.30 30.50 -13.57
C ARG A 326 9.36 29.47 -13.19
N ALA A 327 10.33 29.87 -12.36
CA ALA A 327 11.28 28.93 -11.81
C ALA A 327 10.60 27.84 -10.98
N VAL A 328 11.10 26.61 -11.09
CA VAL A 328 10.64 25.46 -10.30
C VAL A 328 10.92 25.68 -8.82
N ARG A 329 10.02 25.23 -7.96
CA ARG A 329 10.12 25.27 -6.50
C ARG A 329 10.03 23.85 -5.94
N GLU A 330 10.38 23.68 -4.68
CA GLU A 330 10.27 22.38 -3.98
C GLU A 330 8.85 21.79 -4.04
N GLU A 331 7.82 22.64 -3.91
CA GLU A 331 6.40 22.26 -3.97
C GLU A 331 5.91 21.75 -5.31
N ASP A 332 6.66 21.99 -6.39
CA ASP A 332 6.34 21.51 -7.73
C ASP A 332 6.85 20.07 -7.99
N ILE A 333 7.63 19.52 -7.07
CA ILE A 333 8.35 18.25 -7.27
C ILE A 333 7.76 17.16 -6.37
N VAL A 334 7.39 16.04 -6.98
CA VAL A 334 6.84 14.88 -6.26
C VAL A 334 7.72 13.66 -6.50
N ILE A 335 8.05 12.94 -5.42
CA ILE A 335 8.73 11.64 -5.49
C ILE A 335 7.71 10.55 -5.21
N LEU A 336 7.44 9.71 -6.22
CA LEU A 336 6.54 8.57 -6.09
C LEU A 336 7.32 7.29 -5.82
N MET A 337 6.88 6.51 -4.84
CA MET A 337 7.51 5.24 -4.46
C MET A 337 6.45 4.16 -4.24
N ARG A 338 6.76 2.93 -4.66
CA ARG A 338 5.87 1.78 -4.42
C ARG A 338 5.71 1.43 -2.93
N SER A 339 6.78 1.61 -2.14
CA SER A 339 6.82 1.26 -0.70
C SER A 339 7.52 2.37 0.07
N PRO A 340 6.82 3.47 0.40
CA PRO A 340 7.44 4.63 1.06
C PRO A 340 7.90 4.30 2.49
N ARG A 341 7.19 3.45 3.26
CA ARG A 341 7.48 3.17 4.68
C ARG A 341 8.94 2.85 4.97
N THR A 342 9.58 2.03 4.15
CA THR A 342 10.96 1.59 4.35
C THR A 342 12.02 2.56 3.84
N ARG A 343 11.66 3.44 2.90
CA ARG A 343 12.60 4.32 2.18
C ARG A 343 12.47 5.80 2.53
N LEU A 344 11.31 6.22 3.05
CA LEU A 344 10.99 7.61 3.33
C LEU A 344 12.04 8.31 4.20
N ALA A 345 12.54 7.64 5.24
CA ALA A 345 13.55 8.20 6.14
C ALA A 345 14.88 8.51 5.44
N ASP A 346 15.29 7.67 4.47
CA ASP A 346 16.53 7.89 3.72
C ASP A 346 16.38 9.03 2.72
N TYR A 347 15.23 9.12 2.02
CA TYR A 347 14.92 10.24 1.11
C TYR A 347 14.79 11.56 1.87
N ARG A 348 14.07 11.59 2.98
CA ARG A 348 13.93 12.79 3.82
C ARG A 348 15.30 13.28 4.30
N ARG A 349 16.13 12.38 4.82
CA ARG A 349 17.49 12.73 5.27
C ARG A 349 18.35 13.28 4.14
N ALA A 350 18.28 12.67 2.95
CA ALA A 350 19.04 13.09 1.78
C ALA A 350 18.63 14.50 1.32
N LEU A 351 17.32 14.78 1.26
CA LEU A 351 16.77 16.10 0.91
C LEU A 351 17.14 17.16 1.95
N GLU A 352 16.86 16.90 3.23
CA GLU A 352 17.15 17.83 4.32
C GLU A 352 18.65 18.15 4.44
N SER A 353 19.55 17.18 4.17
CA SER A 353 21.00 17.42 4.19
C SER A 353 21.48 18.40 3.12
N ARG A 354 20.65 18.63 2.10
CA ARG A 354 20.89 19.60 1.01
C ARG A 354 20.08 20.90 1.17
N GLY A 355 19.41 21.06 2.32
CA GLY A 355 18.58 22.23 2.61
C GLY A 355 17.22 22.23 1.91
N LEU A 356 16.79 21.09 1.36
CA LEU A 356 15.49 20.96 0.72
C LEU A 356 14.43 20.52 1.76
N HIS A 357 13.25 21.12 1.68
CA HIS A 357 12.13 20.74 2.54
C HIS A 357 11.35 19.58 1.90
N CYS A 358 10.90 18.65 2.72
CA CYS A 358 10.15 17.48 2.27
C CYS A 358 8.89 17.33 3.12
N ALA A 359 7.74 17.45 2.48
CA ALA A 359 6.47 17.03 3.05
C ALA A 359 6.23 15.57 2.64
N ALA A 360 5.93 14.72 3.59
CA ALA A 360 5.56 13.34 3.32
C ALA A 360 4.57 12.89 4.39
N GLU A 361 3.50 12.25 3.97
CA GLU A 361 2.63 11.52 4.88
C GLU A 361 3.46 10.40 5.53
N SER A 362 3.81 10.60 6.80
CA SER A 362 4.48 9.55 7.56
C SER A 362 3.42 8.57 8.02
N ASP A 363 3.45 7.36 7.47
CA ASP A 363 2.79 6.18 8.06
C ASP A 363 3.47 5.69 9.37
N GLY A 364 4.51 6.34 9.84
CA GLY A 364 4.99 6.26 11.21
C GLY A 364 3.94 6.93 12.07
N GLY A 365 3.20 6.13 12.83
CA GLY A 365 1.94 6.52 13.42
C GLY A 365 2.02 7.90 14.07
N PHE A 366 1.03 8.69 13.86
CA PHE A 366 0.77 9.95 14.54
C PHE A 366 1.10 9.85 16.05
N TYR A 367 0.78 8.72 16.66
CA TYR A 367 1.09 8.39 18.06
C TYR A 367 2.57 8.11 18.35
N GLU A 368 3.40 7.83 17.33
CA GLU A 368 4.84 7.57 17.48
C GLU A 368 5.67 8.87 17.38
N THR A 369 5.05 9.99 16.96
CA THR A 369 5.73 11.26 16.98
C THR A 369 6.06 11.66 18.41
N MET A 370 7.28 12.21 18.64
CA MET A 370 7.78 12.47 19.98
C MET A 370 6.80 13.30 20.83
N GLU A 371 6.24 14.36 20.26
CA GLU A 371 5.32 15.27 20.94
C GLU A 371 4.02 14.58 21.36
N VAL A 372 3.45 13.74 20.48
CA VAL A 372 2.23 13.01 20.78
C VAL A 372 2.53 11.86 21.74
N ALA A 373 3.58 11.08 21.50
CA ALA A 373 3.99 9.97 22.37
C ALA A 373 4.27 10.43 23.82
N VAL A 374 4.97 11.56 24.01
CA VAL A 374 5.22 12.12 25.33
C VAL A 374 3.94 12.62 25.98
N THR A 375 3.07 13.29 25.24
CA THR A 375 1.78 13.76 25.75
C THR A 375 0.89 12.59 26.12
N PHE A 376 0.87 11.55 25.30
CA PHE A 376 0.15 10.31 25.58
C PHE A 376 0.69 9.60 26.81
N ALA A 377 2.01 9.43 26.93
CA ALA A 377 2.65 8.88 28.14
C ALA A 377 2.30 9.67 29.41
N LEU A 378 2.18 11.01 29.30
CA LEU A 378 1.72 11.83 30.42
C LEU A 378 0.28 11.52 30.82
N LEU A 379 -0.63 11.31 29.86
CA LEU A 379 -2.00 10.85 30.16
C LEU A 379 -2.00 9.48 30.84
N GLU A 380 -1.14 8.55 30.40
CA GLU A 380 -1.01 7.22 31.00
C GLU A 380 -0.60 7.28 32.49
N ILE A 381 0.38 8.14 32.82
CA ILE A 381 0.81 8.27 34.22
C ILE A 381 -0.14 9.09 35.09
N LEU A 382 -0.99 9.93 34.49
CA LEU A 382 -2.08 10.58 35.21
C LEU A 382 -3.15 9.55 35.62
N ASP A 383 -3.44 8.57 34.77
CA ASP A 383 -4.30 7.43 35.08
C ASP A 383 -3.62 6.51 36.10
N ASN A 384 -2.42 6.01 35.78
CA ASN A 384 -1.65 5.13 36.66
C ASN A 384 -0.15 5.47 36.64
N PRO A 385 0.38 6.16 37.70
CA PRO A 385 1.78 6.57 37.77
C PRO A 385 2.78 5.43 37.99
N ARG A 386 2.30 4.21 38.29
CA ARG A 386 3.12 3.03 38.56
C ARG A 386 3.57 2.29 37.30
N GLN A 387 3.40 2.91 36.13
CA GLN A 387 3.87 2.41 34.87
C GLN A 387 5.28 2.97 34.59
N ASP A 388 6.32 2.17 34.79
CA ASP A 388 7.72 2.61 34.73
C ASP A 388 8.08 3.18 33.36
N VAL A 389 7.66 2.55 32.25
CA VAL A 389 8.02 2.96 30.89
C VAL A 389 7.45 4.33 30.55
N PRO A 390 6.13 4.60 30.65
CA PRO A 390 5.58 5.93 30.44
C PRO A 390 6.16 6.97 31.40
N LEU A 391 6.34 6.63 32.67
CA LEU A 391 6.88 7.55 33.66
C LEU A 391 8.31 8.00 33.32
N ILE A 392 9.18 7.06 32.99
CA ILE A 392 10.56 7.38 32.61
C ILE A 392 10.57 8.15 31.27
N ALA A 393 9.70 7.82 30.33
CA ALA A 393 9.57 8.56 29.07
C ALA A 393 9.19 10.04 29.31
N VAL A 394 8.22 10.29 30.19
CA VAL A 394 7.81 11.65 30.56
C VAL A 394 8.93 12.38 31.27
N LEU A 395 9.56 11.79 32.26
CA LEU A 395 10.68 12.41 32.99
C LEU A 395 11.85 12.80 32.05
N ARG A 396 12.19 11.92 31.10
CA ARG A 396 13.24 12.12 30.10
C ARG A 396 12.85 13.11 29.00
N SER A 397 11.58 13.41 28.86
CA SER A 397 11.09 14.28 27.79
C SER A 397 11.62 15.72 27.90
N PRO A 398 11.55 16.48 26.79
CA PRO A 398 11.86 17.90 26.80
C PRO A 398 10.99 18.72 27.78
N LEU A 399 9.85 18.19 28.21
CA LEU A 399 8.94 18.86 29.15
C LEU A 399 9.51 18.93 30.57
N PHE A 400 10.21 17.87 30.99
CA PHE A 400 10.73 17.75 32.35
C PHE A 400 12.26 17.63 32.42
N GLY A 401 12.92 17.13 31.37
CA GLY A 401 14.36 17.25 31.17
C GLY A 401 15.26 16.46 32.14
N PHE A 402 14.76 15.43 32.82
CA PHE A 402 15.62 14.62 33.71
C PHE A 402 16.76 13.96 32.95
N THR A 403 17.95 14.01 33.50
CA THR A 403 19.14 13.35 32.95
C THR A 403 19.16 11.85 33.32
N PRO A 404 19.91 11.01 32.59
CA PRO A 404 20.10 9.62 32.97
C PRO A 404 20.68 9.44 34.37
N ASP A 405 21.56 10.35 34.79
CA ASP A 405 22.22 10.30 36.11
C ASP A 405 21.22 10.60 37.23
N GLU A 406 20.30 11.56 37.06
CA GLU A 406 19.22 11.84 38.01
C GLU A 406 18.28 10.65 38.14
N LEU A 407 17.88 10.03 37.03
CA LEU A 407 17.04 8.84 37.07
C LEU A 407 17.74 7.65 37.75
N ALA A 408 19.04 7.48 37.49
CA ALA A 408 19.83 6.46 38.20
C ALA A 408 19.94 6.73 39.70
N ALA A 409 20.13 7.98 40.11
CA ALA A 409 20.15 8.40 41.50
C ALA A 409 18.80 8.14 42.21
N ILE A 410 17.68 8.45 41.53
CA ILE A 410 16.34 8.13 42.02
C ILE A 410 16.19 6.62 42.22
N ARG A 411 16.50 5.80 41.19
CA ARG A 411 16.41 4.34 41.27
C ARG A 411 17.32 3.75 42.38
N ALA A 412 18.48 4.37 42.62
CA ALA A 412 19.41 3.91 43.66
C ALA A 412 18.83 4.03 45.09
N ARG A 413 17.87 4.94 45.32
CA ARG A 413 17.20 5.10 46.62
C ARG A 413 16.28 3.89 46.95
N GLN A 414 15.64 3.34 45.89
CA GLN A 414 14.86 2.11 46.02
C GLN A 414 15.13 1.25 44.74
N ARG A 415 15.85 0.14 44.93
CA ARG A 415 16.33 -0.70 43.85
C ARG A 415 15.28 -1.66 43.26
N THR A 416 14.22 -1.93 44.01
CA THR A 416 13.14 -2.87 43.65
C THR A 416 11.78 -2.18 43.75
N GLY A 417 10.79 -2.70 43.04
CA GLY A 417 9.45 -2.11 42.98
C GLY A 417 9.34 -1.07 41.84
N ASP A 418 8.21 -0.39 41.82
CA ASP A 418 7.89 0.60 40.78
C ASP A 418 8.81 1.82 40.89
N PHE A 419 9.14 2.42 39.72
CA PHE A 419 9.98 3.63 39.71
C PHE A 419 9.32 4.81 40.43
N TYR A 420 8.00 4.87 40.41
CA TYR A 420 7.22 5.87 41.14
C TYR A 420 7.47 5.89 42.62
N ASP A 421 7.58 4.69 43.26
CA ASP A 421 7.88 4.59 44.69
C ASP A 421 9.30 5.12 44.99
N ALA A 422 10.27 4.86 44.10
CA ALA A 422 11.61 5.42 44.24
C ALA A 422 11.61 6.96 44.06
N LEU A 423 10.79 7.48 43.14
CA LEU A 423 10.63 8.91 42.90
C LEU A 423 10.02 9.65 44.11
N LEU A 424 9.04 9.04 44.78
CA LEU A 424 8.44 9.59 46.01
C LEU A 424 9.43 9.74 47.17
N LEU A 425 10.51 8.95 47.17
CA LEU A 425 11.59 9.05 48.17
C LEU A 425 12.67 10.06 47.77
N SER A 426 12.54 10.70 46.64
CA SER A 426 13.50 11.69 46.14
C SER A 426 13.18 13.06 46.75
N GLU A 427 14.20 13.68 47.34
CA GLU A 427 14.09 15.01 47.98
C GLU A 427 14.74 16.09 47.10
N ASP A 428 15.25 15.73 45.89
CA ASP A 428 15.80 16.72 44.99
C ASP A 428 14.70 17.63 44.45
N ILE A 429 15.08 18.88 44.15
CA ILE A 429 14.12 19.92 43.77
C ILE A 429 13.36 19.60 42.51
N HIS A 430 14.01 18.93 41.55
CA HIS A 430 13.47 18.56 40.25
C HIS A 430 12.38 17.47 40.41
N SER A 431 12.63 16.46 41.25
CA SER A 431 11.65 15.43 41.58
C SER A 431 10.45 16.02 42.32
N VAL A 432 10.66 16.93 43.25
CA VAL A 432 9.58 17.58 44.02
C VAL A 432 8.69 18.43 43.12
N GLU A 433 9.27 19.21 42.22
CA GLU A 433 8.53 20.03 41.23
C GLU A 433 7.71 19.17 40.29
N PHE A 434 8.28 18.07 39.78
CA PHE A 434 7.57 17.11 38.93
C PHE A 434 6.38 16.49 39.67
N LEU A 435 6.60 15.95 40.91
CA LEU A 435 5.55 15.33 41.69
C LEU A 435 4.41 16.31 42.02
N SER A 436 4.76 17.57 42.35
CA SER A 436 3.77 18.63 42.56
C SER A 436 2.92 18.89 41.29
N THR A 437 3.57 18.93 40.14
CA THR A 437 2.87 19.11 38.85
C THR A 437 1.98 17.92 38.56
N LEU A 438 2.47 16.71 38.76
CA LEU A 438 1.73 15.45 38.57
C LEU A 438 0.47 15.39 39.46
N ASP A 439 0.61 15.74 40.75
CA ASP A 439 -0.51 15.74 41.68
C ASP A 439 -1.61 16.75 41.31
N VAL A 440 -1.23 17.95 40.87
CA VAL A 440 -2.18 18.94 40.40
C VAL A 440 -2.93 18.44 39.15
N LEU A 441 -2.22 17.87 38.19
CA LEU A 441 -2.84 17.35 36.96
C LEU A 441 -3.74 16.12 37.24
N ARG A 442 -3.35 15.25 38.16
CA ARG A 442 -4.19 14.10 38.60
C ARG A 442 -5.48 14.56 39.29
N ASN A 443 -5.38 15.57 40.16
CA ASN A 443 -6.57 16.17 40.77
C ASN A 443 -7.48 16.81 39.67
N SER A 444 -6.91 17.46 38.66
CA SER A 444 -7.66 17.99 37.54
C SER A 444 -8.32 16.90 36.70
N ALA A 445 -7.64 15.78 36.49
CA ALA A 445 -8.15 14.63 35.71
C ALA A 445 -9.43 14.01 36.30
N ALA A 446 -9.64 14.16 37.63
CA ALA A 446 -10.84 13.66 38.30
C ALA A 446 -12.13 14.44 37.91
N HIS A 447 -12.01 15.66 37.40
CA HIS A 447 -13.12 16.56 37.18
C HIS A 447 -13.23 17.13 35.74
N LEU A 448 -12.16 17.06 34.98
CA LEU A 448 -12.09 17.58 33.61
C LEU A 448 -12.35 16.48 32.59
N SER A 449 -12.95 16.86 31.46
CA SER A 449 -12.96 16.01 30.26
C SER A 449 -11.51 15.82 29.74
N VAL A 450 -11.28 14.79 28.92
CA VAL A 450 -9.95 14.51 28.35
C VAL A 450 -9.41 15.72 27.57
N ARG A 451 -10.27 16.41 26.83
CA ARG A 451 -9.92 17.63 26.10
C ARG A 451 -9.49 18.76 27.04
N GLU A 452 -10.28 19.01 28.07
CA GLU A 452 -9.94 20.06 29.04
C GLU A 452 -8.68 19.73 29.81
N LEU A 453 -8.47 18.45 30.16
CA LEU A 453 -7.23 17.98 30.76
C LEU A 453 -6.01 18.17 29.85
N LEU A 454 -6.12 17.82 28.56
CA LEU A 454 -5.07 18.06 27.57
C LEU A 454 -4.77 19.55 27.42
N SER A 455 -5.80 20.40 27.40
CA SER A 455 -5.63 21.85 27.35
C SER A 455 -4.90 22.38 28.59
N GLU A 456 -5.21 21.87 29.77
CA GLU A 456 -4.52 22.23 31.01
C GLU A 456 -3.07 21.73 31.03
N ILE A 457 -2.80 20.53 30.52
CA ILE A 457 -1.44 19.99 30.32
C ILE A 457 -0.65 20.93 29.40
N TYR A 458 -1.23 21.29 28.23
CA TYR A 458 -0.56 22.15 27.26
C TYR A 458 -0.20 23.50 27.85
N ARG A 459 -1.11 24.07 28.63
CA ARG A 459 -0.90 25.34 29.29
C ARG A 459 0.14 25.25 30.41
N ARG A 460 0.01 24.27 31.32
CA ARG A 460 0.83 24.16 32.52
C ARG A 460 2.25 23.72 32.24
N CYS A 461 2.43 22.74 31.35
CA CYS A 461 3.73 22.23 30.95
C CYS A 461 4.32 22.96 29.73
N ASN A 462 3.69 24.03 29.24
CA ASN A 462 4.10 24.79 28.05
C ASN A 462 4.42 23.90 26.85
N VAL A 463 3.61 22.85 26.63
CA VAL A 463 3.85 21.79 25.61
C VAL A 463 4.03 22.39 24.21
N LEU A 464 3.10 23.26 23.79
CA LEU A 464 3.17 23.91 22.47
C LEU A 464 4.38 24.83 22.32
N GLY A 465 4.82 25.48 23.41
CA GLY A 465 6.01 26.35 23.39
C GLY A 465 7.29 25.54 23.24
N ILE A 466 7.46 24.49 24.04
CA ILE A 466 8.66 23.66 24.06
C ILE A 466 8.81 22.89 22.74
N PHE A 467 7.80 22.13 22.32
CA PHE A 467 7.87 21.38 21.07
C PHE A 467 7.88 22.28 19.84
N GLY A 468 7.21 23.44 19.90
CA GLY A 468 7.22 24.44 18.85
C GLY A 468 8.57 25.15 18.64
N ALA A 469 9.42 25.19 19.66
CA ALA A 469 10.77 25.71 19.57
C ALA A 469 11.79 24.70 19.02
N MET A 470 11.42 23.44 18.91
CA MET A 470 12.27 22.38 18.36
C MET A 470 12.31 22.39 16.84
N ARG A 471 13.26 21.65 16.27
CA ARG A 471 13.29 21.38 14.81
C ARG A 471 11.92 20.87 14.34
N ARG A 472 11.38 21.41 13.24
CA ARG A 472 10.04 21.15 12.71
C ARG A 472 8.91 21.57 13.68
N GLY A 473 9.13 22.65 14.41
CA GLY A 473 8.20 23.09 15.47
C GLY A 473 6.78 23.40 14.99
N ALA A 474 6.59 23.86 13.75
CA ALA A 474 5.28 24.10 13.18
C ALA A 474 4.49 22.77 13.06
N GLU A 475 5.08 21.74 12.44
CA GLU A 475 4.50 20.41 12.30
C GLU A 475 4.20 19.77 13.66
N ARG A 476 5.11 19.91 14.63
CA ARG A 476 4.88 19.40 15.99
C ARG A 476 3.69 20.07 16.68
N LYS A 477 3.49 21.37 16.47
CA LYS A 477 2.31 22.07 16.97
C LYS A 477 1.04 21.59 16.31
N GLU A 478 1.06 21.35 14.99
CA GLU A 478 -0.08 20.80 14.27
C GLU A 478 -0.44 19.39 14.79
N ASN A 479 0.54 18.52 15.01
CA ASN A 479 0.31 17.21 15.62
C ASN A 479 -0.34 17.31 17.02
N LEU A 480 0.13 18.22 17.84
CA LEU A 480 -0.45 18.43 19.19
C LEU A 480 -1.88 18.98 19.13
N LEU A 481 -2.17 19.87 18.18
CA LEU A 481 -3.52 20.38 17.96
C LEU A 481 -4.45 19.31 17.43
N ALA A 482 -3.97 18.49 16.49
CA ALA A 482 -4.72 17.34 15.99
C ALA A 482 -5.01 16.31 17.10
N PHE A 483 -4.08 16.11 18.05
CA PHE A 483 -4.30 15.26 19.21
C PHE A 483 -5.37 15.82 20.15
N LEU A 484 -5.45 17.13 20.26
CA LEU A 484 -6.51 17.81 21.02
C LEU A 484 -7.87 17.65 20.34
N GLU A 485 -7.96 17.77 19.00
CA GLU A 485 -9.18 17.55 18.23
C GLU A 485 -9.67 16.11 18.36
N LEU A 486 -8.77 15.13 18.26
CA LEU A 486 -9.10 13.71 18.44
C LEU A 486 -9.75 13.44 19.81
N SER A 487 -9.30 14.14 20.87
CA SER A 487 -9.91 14.04 22.19
C SER A 487 -11.32 14.64 22.27
N GLU A 488 -11.64 15.61 21.42
CA GLU A 488 -12.98 16.17 21.28
C GLU A 488 -13.94 15.20 20.58
N ASP A 489 -13.49 14.57 19.50
CA ASP A 489 -14.26 13.55 18.78
C ASP A 489 -14.56 12.34 19.67
N TYR A 490 -13.59 11.96 20.50
CA TYR A 490 -13.81 10.94 21.52
C TYR A 490 -14.94 11.33 22.49
N ALA A 491 -14.92 12.56 22.98
CA ALA A 491 -15.97 13.04 23.89
C ALA A 491 -17.36 13.09 23.20
N ARG A 492 -17.41 13.45 21.92
CA ARG A 492 -18.66 13.44 21.10
C ARG A 492 -19.22 12.03 20.89
N SER A 493 -18.39 10.99 20.93
CA SER A 493 -18.83 9.60 20.80
C SER A 493 -19.56 9.05 22.04
N GLY A 494 -19.80 9.89 23.05
CA GLY A 494 -20.50 9.54 24.29
C GLY A 494 -19.62 8.75 25.29
N ARG A 495 -18.34 8.59 25.02
CA ARG A 495 -17.37 7.97 25.95
C ARG A 495 -16.79 9.04 26.86
N GLN A 496 -16.69 8.73 28.14
CA GLN A 496 -16.16 9.66 29.16
C GLN A 496 -15.13 8.92 30.02
N GLY A 497 -14.03 9.61 30.34
CA GLY A 497 -13.00 9.12 31.24
C GLY A 497 -11.64 8.94 30.59
N LEU A 498 -10.61 9.27 31.37
CA LEU A 498 -9.21 9.18 30.93
C LEU A 498 -8.81 7.74 30.62
N PHE A 499 -9.21 6.79 31.47
CA PHE A 499 -8.91 5.36 31.31
C PHE A 499 -9.44 4.81 29.96
N ASP A 500 -10.70 5.12 29.63
CA ASP A 500 -11.33 4.63 28.39
C ASP A 500 -10.77 5.32 27.13
N PHE A 501 -10.16 6.50 27.28
CA PHE A 501 -9.45 7.18 26.20
C PHE A 501 -8.07 6.56 25.95
N VAL A 502 -7.31 6.29 27.01
CA VAL A 502 -5.93 5.81 26.93
C VAL A 502 -5.86 4.34 26.46
N ARG A 503 -6.78 3.50 26.93
CA ARG A 503 -6.74 2.06 26.68
C ARG A 503 -6.78 1.64 25.20
N PRO A 504 -7.71 2.13 24.36
CA PRO A 504 -7.79 1.74 22.94
C PRO A 504 -6.63 2.25 22.09
N LEU A 505 -5.96 3.31 22.54
CA LEU A 505 -4.83 3.90 21.81
C LEU A 505 -3.50 3.16 22.11
N ARG A 506 -3.53 2.23 23.07
CA ARG A 506 -2.40 1.40 23.50
C ARG A 506 -2.33 0.06 22.75
N GLU A 507 -3.46 -0.42 22.25
CA GLU A 507 -3.63 -1.64 21.45
C GLU A 507 -3.48 -1.35 19.95
#